data_7f5e776ea2a13bed6612f9945d406ee9
#
_entry.id   7f5e776ea2a13bed6612f9945d406ee9
#
_cell.length_a   1.000
_cell.length_b   1.000
_cell.length_c   1.000
_cell.angle_alpha   90.00
_cell.angle_beta   90.00
_cell.angle_gamma   90.00
#
_symmetry.space_group_name_H-M   'P 1'
#
loop_
_entity.id
_entity.type
_entity.pdbx_description
1 polymer ?
#
loop_
_entity_poly.entity_id
_entity_poly.type
_entity_poly.pdbx_seq_one_letter_code
_entity_poly.pdbx_strand_id
1 'polypeptide(L)'
;MKKKVFIIAEIGINHEGNINKCLKLIKKAKFAGADAVKLQTIDPANNYVSNSKSFEIFNKGILSIEETKKAFNYAKKNKIKIFTTCGDVNTAKWVEKLNPIAWKISSGLIHHIPLISYLSKFKRIMILSTGIAKFEEVGTAVKAVRAKGNNKIVILQCTSNYPVRNENINLSKIRLYKKKYKCEVGFSDHSIGSDAAFLSVAAGATYLEKHFTLNKKSKGFDHRISLEPKEFKNMVHKIRLAEKMMGSKNLKLEKNILKIRNTLKRIIVAKKDIKKGDKLSEENLSIKRGFNTKNSLPPVMINKIIGKNLLRSVKKDSNITNNHFK
;
A
#
# COMPACT_ATOMS: atom_id res chain seq x y z
N MET A 1 11.29 4.69 9.99
CA MET A 1 9.85 4.32 10.05
C MET A 1 9.35 4.00 8.63
N LYS A 2 8.55 2.93 8.45
CA LYS A 2 7.87 2.71 7.17
C LYS A 2 6.94 3.88 6.86
N LYS A 3 6.92 4.32 5.60
CA LYS A 3 5.97 5.33 5.11
C LYS A 3 4.56 4.76 5.20
N LYS A 4 3.63 5.46 5.88
CA LYS A 4 2.21 5.06 5.91
C LYS A 4 1.61 5.10 4.50
N VAL A 5 0.70 4.21 4.20
CA VAL A 5 -0.09 4.25 2.97
C VAL A 5 -0.92 5.53 2.96
N PHE A 6 -0.79 6.31 1.89
CA PHE A 6 -1.55 7.53 1.69
C PHE A 6 -2.93 7.18 1.10
N ILE A 7 -3.99 7.42 1.87
CA ILE A 7 -5.35 6.99 1.55
C ILE A 7 -6.16 8.15 0.98
N ILE A 8 -6.65 8.00 -0.25
CA ILE A 8 -7.41 8.98 -1.01
C ILE A 8 -8.87 8.53 -1.07
N ALA A 9 -9.76 9.37 -0.54
CA ALA A 9 -11.19 9.22 -0.76
C ALA A 9 -11.55 9.88 -2.09
N GLU A 10 -11.87 9.06 -3.09
CA GLU A 10 -12.32 9.50 -4.39
C GLU A 10 -13.80 9.88 -4.31
N ILE A 11 -14.07 11.15 -4.15
CA ILE A 11 -15.41 11.71 -4.23
C ILE A 11 -15.86 11.77 -5.69
N GLY A 12 -14.91 12.04 -6.60
CA GLY A 12 -15.17 12.16 -8.03
C GLY A 12 -16.26 13.19 -8.31
N ILE A 13 -17.37 12.71 -8.90
CA ILE A 13 -18.61 13.46 -9.11
C ILE A 13 -19.79 12.90 -8.31
N ASN A 14 -19.56 12.08 -7.28
CA ASN A 14 -20.60 11.55 -6.38
C ASN A 14 -21.33 12.64 -5.57
N HIS A 15 -20.90 13.87 -5.68
CA HIS A 15 -21.63 15.04 -5.19
C HIS A 15 -22.77 15.46 -6.11
N GLU A 16 -22.88 14.89 -7.33
CA GLU A 16 -24.00 15.10 -8.28
C GLU A 16 -24.25 16.60 -8.59
N GLY A 17 -23.20 17.39 -8.79
CA GLY A 17 -23.29 18.84 -9.03
C GLY A 17 -23.73 19.66 -7.81
N ASN A 18 -23.90 19.07 -6.63
CA ASN A 18 -24.38 19.74 -5.44
C ASN A 18 -23.21 20.05 -4.47
N ILE A 19 -22.92 21.35 -4.29
CA ILE A 19 -21.82 21.80 -3.44
C ILE A 19 -22.04 21.40 -1.97
N ASN A 20 -23.25 21.47 -1.43
CA ASN A 20 -23.49 21.12 -0.03
C ASN A 20 -23.26 19.62 0.20
N LYS A 21 -23.62 18.76 -0.78
CA LYS A 21 -23.31 17.31 -0.77
C LYS A 21 -21.79 17.10 -0.85
N CYS A 22 -21.08 17.86 -1.67
CA CYS A 22 -19.62 17.81 -1.77
C CYS A 22 -18.95 18.15 -0.43
N LEU A 23 -19.34 19.23 0.22
CA LEU A 23 -18.81 19.62 1.54
C LEU A 23 -19.07 18.57 2.61
N LYS A 24 -20.26 17.95 2.59
CA LYS A 24 -20.61 16.84 3.49
C LYS A 24 -19.73 15.62 3.23
N LEU A 25 -19.47 15.27 1.95
CA LEU A 25 -18.56 14.18 1.57
C LEU A 25 -17.14 14.47 2.06
N ILE A 26 -16.60 15.66 1.85
CA ILE A 26 -15.26 16.05 2.34
C ILE A 26 -15.16 15.87 3.86
N LYS A 27 -16.16 16.37 4.61
CA LYS A 27 -16.20 16.24 6.08
C LYS A 27 -16.23 14.77 6.50
N LYS A 28 -17.09 13.96 5.89
CA LYS A 28 -17.24 12.54 6.23
C LYS A 28 -16.01 11.72 5.85
N ALA A 29 -15.36 11.99 4.71
CA ALA A 29 -14.11 11.34 4.32
C ALA A 29 -12.98 11.59 5.32
N LYS A 30 -12.84 12.84 5.80
CA LYS A 30 -11.89 13.16 6.88
C LYS A 30 -12.15 12.35 8.15
N PHE A 31 -13.39 12.31 8.64
CA PHE A 31 -13.75 11.53 9.83
C PHE A 31 -13.59 10.03 9.64
N ALA A 32 -13.70 9.54 8.42
CA ALA A 32 -13.43 8.15 8.08
C ALA A 32 -11.92 7.83 8.00
N GLY A 33 -11.04 8.83 8.13
CA GLY A 33 -9.59 8.65 8.19
C GLY A 33 -8.87 8.73 6.85
N ALA A 34 -9.48 9.35 5.83
CA ALA A 34 -8.79 9.67 4.58
C ALA A 34 -7.67 10.69 4.83
N ASP A 35 -6.52 10.50 4.15
CA ASP A 35 -5.42 11.46 4.15
C ASP A 35 -5.67 12.62 3.17
N ALA A 36 -6.45 12.35 2.11
CA ALA A 36 -6.89 13.34 1.12
C ALA A 36 -8.25 12.99 0.54
N VAL A 37 -8.91 13.99 -0.02
CA VAL A 37 -10.05 13.82 -0.91
C VAL A 37 -9.68 14.19 -2.33
N LYS A 38 -10.29 13.51 -3.31
CA LYS A 38 -10.12 13.82 -4.72
C LYS A 38 -11.47 14.11 -5.36
N LEU A 39 -11.50 15.16 -6.18
CA LEU A 39 -12.63 15.52 -7.04
C LEU A 39 -12.30 15.22 -8.50
N GLN A 40 -13.28 15.37 -9.36
CA GLN A 40 -13.14 15.42 -10.81
C GLN A 40 -13.66 16.75 -11.30
N THR A 41 -12.76 17.63 -11.73
CA THR A 41 -13.05 18.96 -12.26
C THR A 41 -12.79 18.92 -13.76
N ILE A 42 -13.77 18.39 -14.48
CA ILE A 42 -13.68 18.12 -15.92
C ILE A 42 -14.76 18.96 -16.60
N ASP A 43 -14.35 19.88 -17.45
CA ASP A 43 -15.25 20.61 -18.35
C ASP A 43 -15.73 19.65 -19.43
N PRO A 44 -17.04 19.29 -19.50
CA PRO A 44 -17.52 18.31 -20.47
C PRO A 44 -17.28 18.74 -21.92
N ALA A 45 -17.44 20.03 -22.23
CA ALA A 45 -17.29 20.55 -23.58
C ALA A 45 -15.86 20.42 -24.12
N ASN A 46 -14.87 20.54 -23.24
CA ASN A 46 -13.46 20.40 -23.60
C ASN A 46 -12.95 18.95 -23.57
N ASN A 47 -13.73 18.01 -23.05
CA ASN A 47 -13.25 16.63 -22.79
C ASN A 47 -14.00 15.54 -23.50
N TYR A 48 -15.25 15.78 -23.89
CA TYR A 48 -16.12 14.75 -24.47
C TYR A 48 -16.84 15.27 -25.70
N VAL A 49 -17.06 14.40 -26.66
CA VAL A 49 -17.98 14.72 -27.76
C VAL A 49 -19.41 14.82 -27.23
N SER A 50 -20.18 15.78 -27.71
CA SER A 50 -21.48 16.19 -27.17
C SER A 50 -22.52 15.07 -27.08
N ASN A 51 -22.45 14.10 -27.99
CA ASN A 51 -23.36 12.94 -28.04
C ASN A 51 -22.88 11.73 -27.21
N SER A 52 -21.83 11.88 -26.41
CA SER A 52 -21.35 10.78 -25.59
C SER A 52 -22.05 10.71 -24.25
N LYS A 53 -22.22 9.49 -23.74
CA LYS A 53 -22.75 9.25 -22.39
C LYS A 53 -21.92 9.94 -21.30
N SER A 54 -20.59 10.05 -21.49
CA SER A 54 -19.71 10.74 -20.56
C SER A 54 -20.01 12.23 -20.51
N PHE A 55 -20.27 12.86 -21.67
CA PHE A 55 -20.68 14.28 -21.72
C PHE A 55 -21.92 14.50 -20.86
N GLU A 56 -22.96 13.69 -21.07
CA GLU A 56 -24.22 13.79 -20.31
C GLU A 56 -24.02 13.64 -18.79
N ILE A 57 -23.23 12.64 -18.36
CA ILE A 57 -22.97 12.37 -16.96
C ILE A 57 -22.21 13.53 -16.31
N PHE A 58 -21.13 13.98 -16.95
CA PHE A 58 -20.30 15.06 -16.39
C PHE A 58 -21.03 16.40 -16.42
N ASN A 59 -21.84 16.68 -17.46
CA ASN A 59 -22.63 17.91 -17.54
C ASN A 59 -23.65 18.03 -16.39
N LYS A 60 -24.18 16.90 -15.92
CA LYS A 60 -25.08 16.85 -14.74
C LYS A 60 -24.32 16.87 -13.41
N GLY A 61 -23.09 16.41 -13.40
CA GLY A 61 -22.33 16.17 -12.16
C GLY A 61 -21.25 17.19 -11.84
N ILE A 62 -21.00 18.19 -12.70
CA ILE A 62 -19.91 19.15 -12.49
C ILE A 62 -20.28 20.21 -11.44
N LEU A 63 -19.28 20.65 -10.67
CA LEU A 63 -19.35 21.88 -9.88
C LEU A 63 -18.84 23.06 -10.70
N SER A 64 -19.44 24.23 -10.53
CA SER A 64 -18.91 25.48 -11.07
C SER A 64 -17.52 25.80 -10.53
N ILE A 65 -16.82 26.76 -11.15
CA ILE A 65 -15.52 27.25 -10.68
C ILE A 65 -15.62 27.74 -9.23
N GLU A 66 -16.65 28.53 -8.92
CA GLU A 66 -16.84 29.10 -7.57
C GLU A 66 -17.16 28.01 -6.54
N GLU A 67 -17.97 27.03 -6.89
CA GLU A 67 -18.26 25.90 -6.02
C GLU A 67 -17.02 25.03 -5.79
N THR A 68 -16.21 24.82 -6.83
CA THR A 68 -14.92 24.09 -6.69
C THR A 68 -13.98 24.87 -5.76
N LYS A 69 -13.85 26.20 -5.90
CA LYS A 69 -13.10 27.04 -4.96
C LYS A 69 -13.61 26.89 -3.53
N LYS A 70 -14.95 26.90 -3.35
CA LYS A 70 -15.59 26.68 -2.04
C LYS A 70 -15.23 25.33 -1.44
N ALA A 71 -15.22 24.26 -2.24
CA ALA A 71 -14.83 22.92 -1.82
C ALA A 71 -13.36 22.88 -1.37
N PHE A 72 -12.43 23.48 -2.13
CA PHE A 72 -11.01 23.54 -1.77
C PHE A 72 -10.78 24.35 -0.48
N ASN A 73 -11.42 25.50 -0.33
CA ASN A 73 -11.34 26.32 0.87
C ASN A 73 -11.91 25.58 2.10
N TYR A 74 -13.02 24.87 1.92
CA TYR A 74 -13.60 24.04 2.97
C TYR A 74 -12.68 22.90 3.40
N ALA A 75 -12.05 22.22 2.46
CA ALA A 75 -11.09 21.17 2.76
C ALA A 75 -9.89 21.74 3.54
N LYS A 76 -9.33 22.87 3.12
CA LYS A 76 -8.25 23.59 3.82
C LYS A 76 -8.64 23.95 5.27
N LYS A 77 -9.81 24.57 5.46
CA LYS A 77 -10.36 24.92 6.78
C LYS A 77 -10.50 23.69 7.68
N ASN A 78 -10.90 22.57 7.10
CA ASN A 78 -11.05 21.29 7.82
C ASN A 78 -9.74 20.51 7.93
N LYS A 79 -8.58 21.03 7.49
CA LYS A 79 -7.28 20.38 7.58
C LYS A 79 -7.27 18.99 6.92
N ILE A 80 -7.94 18.81 5.77
CA ILE A 80 -7.82 17.64 4.92
C ILE A 80 -7.22 18.07 3.57
N LYS A 81 -6.29 17.29 3.07
CA LYS A 81 -5.67 17.52 1.77
C LYS A 81 -6.69 17.32 0.65
N ILE A 82 -6.60 18.14 -0.40
CA ILE A 82 -7.50 18.06 -1.55
C ILE A 82 -6.74 18.23 -2.85
N PHE A 83 -7.19 17.54 -3.87
CA PHE A 83 -6.76 17.70 -5.24
C PHE A 83 -7.86 17.22 -6.20
N THR A 84 -7.64 17.35 -7.49
CA THR A 84 -8.64 16.97 -8.49
C THR A 84 -8.00 16.40 -9.74
N THR A 85 -8.78 15.70 -10.54
CA THR A 85 -8.48 15.40 -11.94
C THR A 85 -8.98 16.56 -12.80
N CYS A 86 -8.08 17.18 -13.58
CA CYS A 86 -8.45 18.11 -14.65
C CYS A 86 -8.38 17.36 -15.98
N GLY A 87 -9.36 17.57 -16.83
CA GLY A 87 -9.40 16.91 -18.14
C GLY A 87 -8.61 17.64 -19.23
N ASP A 88 -8.38 18.94 -19.05
CA ASP A 88 -7.76 19.82 -20.04
C ASP A 88 -6.89 20.90 -19.40
N VAL A 89 -6.10 21.60 -20.27
CA VAL A 89 -5.15 22.63 -19.82
C VAL A 89 -5.87 23.88 -19.30
N ASN A 90 -7.02 24.25 -19.85
CA ASN A 90 -7.72 25.47 -19.43
C ASN A 90 -8.28 25.30 -18.01
N THR A 91 -8.87 24.14 -17.72
CA THR A 91 -9.27 23.76 -16.36
C THR A 91 -8.07 23.73 -15.42
N ALA A 92 -6.95 23.17 -15.85
CA ALA A 92 -5.73 23.09 -15.03
C ALA A 92 -5.17 24.49 -14.65
N LYS A 93 -5.24 25.47 -15.54
CA LYS A 93 -4.76 26.85 -15.30
C LYS A 93 -5.43 27.51 -14.09
N TRP A 94 -6.74 27.37 -13.94
CA TRP A 94 -7.43 27.99 -12.81
C TRP A 94 -7.40 27.11 -11.56
N VAL A 95 -7.40 25.78 -11.70
CA VAL A 95 -7.24 24.85 -10.57
C VAL A 95 -5.88 25.02 -9.89
N GLU A 96 -4.81 25.31 -10.63
CA GLU A 96 -3.48 25.55 -10.05
C GLU A 96 -3.51 26.68 -9.00
N LYS A 97 -4.31 27.73 -9.23
CA LYS A 97 -4.48 28.85 -8.29
C LYS A 97 -5.10 28.42 -6.95
N LEU A 98 -5.77 27.25 -6.90
CA LEU A 98 -6.32 26.66 -5.68
C LEU A 98 -5.28 25.89 -4.87
N ASN A 99 -4.06 25.75 -5.39
CA ASN A 99 -2.93 25.06 -4.76
C ASN A 99 -3.21 23.57 -4.43
N PRO A 100 -3.58 22.73 -5.44
CA PRO A 100 -3.81 21.31 -5.22
C PRO A 100 -2.52 20.63 -4.77
N ILE A 101 -2.63 19.61 -3.87
CA ILE A 101 -1.44 18.89 -3.37
C ILE A 101 -0.79 17.98 -4.42
N ALA A 102 -1.53 17.58 -5.42
CA ALA A 102 -1.11 16.65 -6.46
C ALA A 102 -1.93 16.88 -7.74
N TRP A 103 -1.46 16.38 -8.85
CA TRP A 103 -2.20 16.24 -10.09
C TRP A 103 -2.56 14.78 -10.33
N LYS A 104 -3.83 14.53 -10.61
CA LYS A 104 -4.30 13.19 -10.97
C LYS A 104 -4.53 13.08 -12.47
N ILE A 105 -3.94 12.07 -13.05
CA ILE A 105 -4.25 11.60 -14.41
C ILE A 105 -5.07 10.33 -14.26
N SER A 106 -6.35 10.40 -14.61
CA SER A 106 -7.23 9.23 -14.64
C SER A 106 -6.81 8.28 -15.76
N SER A 107 -7.31 7.05 -15.72
CA SER A 107 -6.97 6.04 -16.74
C SER A 107 -7.30 6.51 -18.16
N GLY A 108 -8.42 7.20 -18.36
CA GLY A 108 -8.80 7.76 -19.66
C GLY A 108 -7.90 8.88 -20.17
N LEU A 109 -7.14 9.53 -19.28
CA LEU A 109 -6.25 10.65 -19.61
C LEU A 109 -4.78 10.25 -19.74
N ILE A 110 -4.42 8.98 -19.53
CA ILE A 110 -3.01 8.53 -19.52
C ILE A 110 -2.30 8.78 -20.87
N HIS A 111 -3.06 8.83 -21.96
CA HIS A 111 -2.58 9.09 -23.31
C HIS A 111 -2.51 10.58 -23.64
N HIS A 112 -3.07 11.46 -22.80
CA HIS A 112 -3.11 12.90 -23.04
C HIS A 112 -1.76 13.56 -22.67
N ILE A 113 -0.72 13.24 -23.46
CA ILE A 113 0.66 13.68 -23.21
C ILE A 113 0.81 15.20 -23.13
N PRO A 114 0.11 16.02 -23.94
CA PRO A 114 0.14 17.49 -23.78
C PRO A 114 -0.30 17.96 -22.39
N LEU A 115 -1.40 17.42 -21.85
CA LEU A 115 -1.88 17.73 -20.51
C LEU A 115 -0.89 17.28 -19.43
N ILE A 116 -0.39 16.03 -19.52
CA ILE A 116 0.61 15.49 -18.59
C ILE A 116 1.86 16.38 -18.57
N SER A 117 2.36 16.77 -19.74
CA SER A 117 3.52 17.65 -19.85
C SER A 117 3.26 19.03 -19.24
N TYR A 118 2.07 19.59 -19.45
CA TYR A 118 1.68 20.87 -18.87
C TYR A 118 1.65 20.81 -17.34
N LEU A 119 0.94 19.84 -16.77
CA LEU A 119 0.81 19.67 -15.32
C LEU A 119 2.15 19.38 -14.64
N SER A 120 3.06 18.68 -15.33
CA SER A 120 4.37 18.32 -14.79
C SER A 120 5.28 19.53 -14.53
N LYS A 121 5.05 20.67 -15.22
CA LYS A 121 5.80 21.93 -15.02
C LYS A 121 5.68 22.45 -13.58
N PHE A 122 4.57 22.19 -12.92
CA PHE A 122 4.30 22.67 -11.55
C PHE A 122 5.05 21.88 -10.46
N LYS A 123 5.79 20.82 -10.81
CA LYS A 123 6.61 20.01 -9.89
C LYS A 123 5.84 19.42 -8.68
N ARG A 124 4.52 19.30 -8.79
CA ARG A 124 3.67 18.61 -7.82
C ARG A 124 3.75 17.10 -8.02
N ILE A 125 3.19 16.33 -7.08
CA ILE A 125 3.05 14.88 -7.23
C ILE A 125 2.13 14.60 -8.43
N MET A 126 2.62 13.78 -9.37
CA MET A 126 1.85 13.29 -10.52
C MET A 126 1.36 11.88 -10.22
N ILE A 127 0.06 11.69 -10.07
CA ILE A 127 -0.57 10.40 -9.78
C ILE A 127 -1.20 9.88 -11.08
N LEU A 128 -0.64 8.80 -11.63
CA LEU A 128 -1.00 8.23 -12.92
C LEU A 128 -1.75 6.90 -12.73
N SER A 129 -3.02 6.81 -13.14
CA SER A 129 -3.78 5.55 -13.15
C SER A 129 -3.66 4.82 -14.47
N THR A 130 -3.59 3.48 -14.41
CA THR A 130 -3.20 2.62 -15.54
C THR A 130 -4.34 1.77 -16.10
N GLY A 131 -5.59 2.03 -15.71
CA GLY A 131 -6.72 1.10 -15.87
C GLY A 131 -7.07 0.66 -17.28
N ILE A 132 -6.71 1.45 -18.32
CA ILE A 132 -6.90 1.12 -19.73
C ILE A 132 -5.58 1.12 -20.51
N ALA A 133 -4.45 1.45 -19.85
CA ALA A 133 -3.17 1.63 -20.51
C ALA A 133 -2.44 0.30 -20.72
N LYS A 134 -1.81 0.15 -21.88
CA LYS A 134 -0.74 -0.82 -22.10
C LYS A 134 0.50 -0.41 -21.31
N PHE A 135 1.38 -1.36 -21.05
CA PHE A 135 2.57 -1.12 -20.23
C PHE A 135 3.49 -0.03 -20.82
N GLU A 136 3.65 -0.02 -22.15
CA GLU A 136 4.47 0.94 -22.89
C GLU A 136 3.89 2.36 -22.82
N GLU A 137 2.56 2.49 -22.80
CA GLU A 137 1.85 3.76 -22.72
C GLU A 137 2.04 4.41 -21.34
N VAL A 138 2.05 3.60 -20.27
CA VAL A 138 2.45 4.06 -18.94
C VAL A 138 3.88 4.60 -18.96
N GLY A 139 4.79 3.91 -19.68
CA GLY A 139 6.17 4.36 -19.89
C GLY A 139 6.27 5.71 -20.59
N THR A 140 5.44 5.94 -21.60
CA THR A 140 5.38 7.21 -22.32
C THR A 140 4.91 8.35 -21.41
N ALA A 141 3.86 8.11 -20.59
CA ALA A 141 3.39 9.09 -19.61
C ALA A 141 4.47 9.42 -18.57
N VAL A 142 5.17 8.41 -18.03
CA VAL A 142 6.28 8.60 -17.08
C VAL A 142 7.43 9.40 -17.70
N LYS A 143 7.81 9.11 -18.96
CA LYS A 143 8.83 9.89 -19.70
C LYS A 143 8.41 11.36 -19.85
N ALA A 144 7.13 11.62 -20.20
CA ALA A 144 6.61 12.98 -20.37
C ALA A 144 6.70 13.79 -19.04
N VAL A 145 6.40 13.15 -17.89
CA VAL A 145 6.55 13.78 -16.56
C VAL A 145 8.02 14.11 -16.29
N ARG A 146 8.93 13.14 -16.50
CA ARG A 146 10.36 13.30 -16.25
C ARG A 146 11.03 14.31 -17.18
N ALA A 147 10.60 14.38 -18.43
CA ALA A 147 11.11 15.36 -19.40
C ALA A 147 10.88 16.82 -18.96
N LYS A 148 9.93 17.06 -18.05
CA LYS A 148 9.77 18.36 -17.40
C LYS A 148 10.55 18.49 -16.08
N GLY A 149 11.49 17.57 -15.80
CA GLY A 149 12.29 17.55 -14.56
C GLY A 149 11.46 17.23 -13.31
N ASN A 150 10.29 16.58 -13.44
CA ASN A 150 9.47 16.18 -12.31
C ASN A 150 9.63 14.67 -12.05
N ASN A 151 10.20 14.32 -10.89
CA ASN A 151 10.40 12.95 -10.46
C ASN A 151 9.40 12.52 -9.37
N LYS A 152 8.44 13.37 -8.98
CA LYS A 152 7.42 13.06 -7.98
C LYS A 152 6.26 12.29 -8.62
N ILE A 153 6.49 11.04 -8.97
CA ILE A 153 5.54 10.19 -9.70
C ILE A 153 5.01 9.10 -8.79
N VAL A 154 3.69 8.89 -8.85
CA VAL A 154 2.98 7.76 -8.27
C VAL A 154 2.23 7.04 -9.38
N ILE A 155 2.44 5.74 -9.54
CA ILE A 155 1.67 4.93 -10.49
C ILE A 155 0.66 4.10 -9.70
N LEU A 156 -0.63 4.25 -10.03
CA LEU A 156 -1.68 3.44 -9.44
C LEU A 156 -2.04 2.31 -10.40
N GLN A 157 -1.80 1.05 -9.96
CA GLN A 157 -2.46 -0.08 -10.59
C GLN A 157 -3.96 0.14 -10.51
N CYS A 158 -4.62 -0.07 -11.63
CA CYS A 158 -6.05 0.15 -11.77
C CYS A 158 -6.59 -0.80 -12.84
N THR A 159 -7.89 -1.11 -12.79
CA THR A 159 -8.64 -1.75 -13.87
C THR A 159 -9.94 -0.98 -14.02
N SER A 160 -10.20 -0.43 -15.23
CA SER A 160 -11.32 0.46 -15.49
C SER A 160 -12.62 -0.30 -15.83
N ASN A 161 -12.97 -1.27 -14.98
CA ASN A 161 -14.28 -1.91 -14.94
C ASN A 161 -15.00 -1.52 -13.64
N TYR A 162 -16.28 -1.24 -13.68
CA TYR A 162 -17.09 -0.71 -12.58
C TYR A 162 -18.36 -1.54 -12.34
N PRO A 163 -18.33 -2.59 -11.46
CA PRO A 163 -17.18 -3.05 -10.67
C PRO A 163 -16.20 -3.92 -11.45
N VAL A 164 -14.96 -3.98 -10.97
CA VAL A 164 -13.97 -4.94 -11.44
C VAL A 164 -14.16 -6.30 -10.77
N ARG A 165 -14.05 -7.38 -11.53
CA ARG A 165 -14.05 -8.76 -11.00
C ARG A 165 -12.70 -9.06 -10.33
N ASN A 166 -12.71 -9.92 -9.30
CA ASN A 166 -11.53 -10.20 -8.49
C ASN A 166 -10.32 -10.69 -9.31
N GLU A 167 -10.54 -11.56 -10.28
CA GLU A 167 -9.51 -12.11 -11.18
C GLU A 167 -8.84 -11.05 -12.06
N ASN A 168 -9.48 -9.90 -12.27
CA ASN A 168 -9.01 -8.80 -13.11
C ASN A 168 -8.34 -7.65 -12.33
N ILE A 169 -8.25 -7.74 -11.00
CA ILE A 169 -7.64 -6.70 -10.14
C ILE A 169 -6.13 -6.61 -10.35
N ASN A 170 -5.45 -7.75 -10.53
CA ASN A 170 -4.03 -7.84 -10.89
C ASN A 170 -3.08 -7.06 -9.94
N LEU A 171 -3.21 -7.21 -8.63
CA LEU A 171 -2.37 -6.50 -7.64
C LEU A 171 -0.87 -6.75 -7.79
N SER A 172 -0.47 -7.89 -8.37
CA SER A 172 0.93 -8.20 -8.66
C SER A 172 1.62 -7.17 -9.56
N LYS A 173 0.86 -6.47 -10.43
CA LYS A 173 1.37 -5.41 -11.30
C LYS A 173 1.95 -4.22 -10.52
N ILE A 174 1.53 -4.00 -9.27
CA ILE A 174 2.08 -2.95 -8.39
C ILE A 174 3.60 -3.10 -8.26
N ARG A 175 4.07 -4.34 -8.02
CA ARG A 175 5.52 -4.62 -7.91
C ARG A 175 6.24 -4.44 -9.24
N LEU A 176 5.60 -4.80 -10.35
CA LEU A 176 6.18 -4.63 -11.69
C LEU A 176 6.39 -3.14 -12.02
N TYR A 177 5.40 -2.29 -11.77
CA TYR A 177 5.53 -0.84 -11.95
C TYR A 177 6.65 -0.26 -11.09
N LYS A 178 6.73 -0.66 -9.80
CA LYS A 178 7.80 -0.22 -8.91
C LYS A 178 9.19 -0.60 -9.43
N LYS A 179 9.36 -1.85 -9.85
CA LYS A 179 10.64 -2.36 -10.40
C LYS A 179 11.02 -1.61 -11.68
N LYS A 180 10.07 -1.44 -12.61
CA LYS A 180 10.32 -0.87 -13.94
C LYS A 180 10.57 0.63 -13.89
N TYR A 181 9.71 1.38 -13.19
CA TYR A 181 9.73 2.83 -13.26
C TYR A 181 10.45 3.50 -12.08
N LYS A 182 10.85 2.73 -11.06
CA LYS A 182 11.59 3.22 -9.85
C LYS A 182 10.93 4.45 -9.23
N CYS A 183 9.60 4.41 -9.07
CA CYS A 183 8.79 5.46 -8.47
C CYS A 183 7.87 4.89 -7.39
N GLU A 184 7.11 5.75 -6.70
CA GLU A 184 6.06 5.32 -5.79
C GLU A 184 4.93 4.62 -6.56
N VAL A 185 4.30 3.65 -5.92
CA VAL A 185 3.23 2.85 -6.53
C VAL A 185 2.06 2.72 -5.57
N GLY A 186 0.89 2.48 -6.14
CA GLY A 186 -0.31 2.32 -5.36
C GLY A 186 -1.39 1.55 -6.11
N PHE A 187 -2.61 1.67 -5.61
CA PHE A 187 -3.78 1.00 -6.16
C PHE A 187 -4.96 1.96 -6.22
N SER A 188 -5.65 2.01 -7.36
CA SER A 188 -6.96 2.66 -7.52
C SER A 188 -8.00 1.56 -7.65
N ASP A 189 -8.84 1.45 -6.63
CA ASP A 189 -9.70 0.29 -6.38
C ASP A 189 -11.15 0.53 -6.85
N HIS A 190 -11.57 -0.22 -7.87
CA HIS A 190 -12.93 -0.25 -8.41
C HIS A 190 -13.67 -1.56 -8.07
N SER A 191 -13.15 -2.36 -7.15
CA SER A 191 -13.83 -3.58 -6.69
C SER A 191 -14.96 -3.26 -5.69
N ILE A 192 -15.85 -4.20 -5.47
CA ILE A 192 -16.83 -4.12 -4.38
C ILE A 192 -16.13 -4.43 -3.05
N GLY A 193 -16.43 -3.66 -2.01
CA GLY A 193 -15.84 -3.84 -0.68
C GLY A 193 -14.42 -3.26 -0.55
N SER A 194 -13.63 -3.82 0.35
CA SER A 194 -12.32 -3.28 0.75
C SER A 194 -11.18 -4.29 0.76
N ASP A 195 -11.41 -5.52 0.33
CA ASP A 195 -10.41 -6.59 0.47
C ASP A 195 -9.24 -6.41 -0.50
N ALA A 196 -9.50 -5.96 -1.72
CA ALA A 196 -8.45 -5.61 -2.67
C ALA A 196 -7.58 -4.44 -2.16
N ALA A 197 -8.21 -3.43 -1.55
CA ALA A 197 -7.51 -2.32 -0.90
C ALA A 197 -6.57 -2.82 0.21
N PHE A 198 -7.04 -3.71 1.06
CA PHE A 198 -6.24 -4.32 2.13
C PHE A 198 -5.07 -5.13 1.57
N LEU A 199 -5.32 -6.00 0.59
CA LEU A 199 -4.29 -6.84 -0.05
C LEU A 199 -3.25 -6.02 -0.82
N SER A 200 -3.63 -4.85 -1.36
CA SER A 200 -2.70 -3.97 -2.08
C SER A 200 -1.50 -3.53 -1.24
N VAL A 201 -1.67 -3.43 0.10
CA VAL A 201 -0.60 -3.10 1.04
C VAL A 201 0.49 -4.17 1.02
N ALA A 202 0.09 -5.44 1.01
CA ALA A 202 1.02 -6.57 0.90
C ALA A 202 1.69 -6.64 -0.49
N ALA A 203 1.00 -6.19 -1.54
CA ALA A 203 1.56 -6.04 -2.87
C ALA A 203 2.57 -4.87 -2.97
N GLY A 204 2.65 -4.00 -1.96
CA GLY A 204 3.61 -2.91 -1.87
C GLY A 204 3.06 -1.54 -2.24
N ALA A 205 1.73 -1.38 -2.25
CA ALA A 205 1.09 -0.08 -2.44
C ALA A 205 1.47 0.90 -1.31
N THR A 206 1.84 2.12 -1.69
CA THR A 206 2.10 3.25 -0.78
C THR A 206 1.05 4.36 -0.93
N TYR A 207 0.20 4.25 -1.94
CA TYR A 207 -0.98 5.07 -2.19
C TYR A 207 -2.18 4.17 -2.46
N LEU A 208 -3.32 4.56 -1.94
CA LEU A 208 -4.60 3.88 -2.19
C LEU A 208 -5.66 4.92 -2.54
N GLU A 209 -6.39 4.70 -3.61
CA GLU A 209 -7.56 5.47 -4.02
C GLU A 209 -8.78 4.57 -4.00
N LYS A 210 -9.86 5.00 -3.35
CA LYS A 210 -11.14 4.28 -3.28
C LYS A 210 -12.29 5.26 -3.36
N HIS A 211 -13.27 4.93 -4.20
CA HIS A 211 -14.50 5.73 -4.34
C HIS A 211 -15.26 5.84 -3.02
N PHE A 212 -15.77 7.04 -2.77
CA PHE A 212 -16.45 7.41 -1.53
C PHE A 212 -17.81 8.05 -1.80
N THR A 213 -18.83 7.64 -1.07
CA THR A 213 -20.20 8.17 -1.19
C THR A 213 -20.86 8.29 0.18
N LEU A 214 -21.96 9.05 0.23
CA LEU A 214 -22.84 9.08 1.41
C LEU A 214 -23.85 7.93 1.39
N ASN A 215 -24.25 7.46 0.20
CA ASN A 215 -25.21 6.39 0.02
C ASN A 215 -24.92 5.64 -1.29
N LYS A 216 -24.49 4.39 -1.20
CA LYS A 216 -24.19 3.54 -2.36
C LYS A 216 -25.40 3.05 -3.13
N LYS A 217 -26.60 3.22 -2.58
CA LYS A 217 -27.88 2.93 -3.25
C LYS A 217 -28.34 4.08 -4.17
N SER A 218 -27.69 5.25 -4.12
CA SER A 218 -27.96 6.35 -5.04
C SER A 218 -27.76 5.91 -6.48
N LYS A 219 -28.61 6.40 -7.38
CA LYS A 219 -28.58 6.06 -8.81
C LYS A 219 -27.50 6.87 -9.54
N GLY A 220 -26.91 6.27 -10.56
CA GLY A 220 -25.90 6.92 -11.41
C GLY A 220 -24.51 7.05 -10.78
N PHE A 221 -23.61 7.72 -11.49
CA PHE A 221 -22.23 7.97 -11.09
C PHE A 221 -21.50 6.69 -10.60
N ASP A 222 -20.61 6.84 -9.61
CA ASP A 222 -19.79 5.75 -9.08
C ASP A 222 -20.26 5.24 -7.71
N HIS A 223 -21.53 5.53 -7.33
CA HIS A 223 -22.06 5.19 -6.01
C HIS A 223 -21.98 3.69 -5.70
N ARG A 224 -22.30 2.84 -6.68
CA ARG A 224 -22.37 1.38 -6.51
C ARG A 224 -21.04 0.75 -6.07
N ILE A 225 -19.91 1.27 -6.55
CA ILE A 225 -18.56 0.78 -6.23
C ILE A 225 -17.91 1.51 -5.07
N SER A 226 -18.56 2.57 -4.59
CA SER A 226 -18.05 3.42 -3.52
C SER A 226 -18.26 2.79 -2.16
N LEU A 227 -17.42 3.19 -1.21
CA LEU A 227 -17.63 2.90 0.20
C LEU A 227 -18.35 4.05 0.89
N GLU A 228 -19.28 3.70 1.78
CA GLU A 228 -19.90 4.64 2.70
C GLU A 228 -18.95 4.98 3.88
N PRO A 229 -19.22 6.05 4.66
CA PRO A 229 -18.30 6.50 5.70
C PRO A 229 -17.87 5.43 6.71
N LYS A 230 -18.79 4.56 7.12
CA LYS A 230 -18.51 3.46 8.06
C LYS A 230 -17.62 2.39 7.42
N GLU A 231 -17.93 2.01 6.19
CA GLU A 231 -17.16 1.01 5.42
C GLU A 231 -15.74 1.53 5.12
N PHE A 232 -15.63 2.81 4.72
CA PHE A 232 -14.34 3.44 4.44
C PHE A 232 -13.47 3.52 5.72
N LYS A 233 -14.05 3.90 6.85
CA LYS A 233 -13.35 3.89 8.15
C LYS A 233 -12.82 2.50 8.49
N ASN A 234 -13.62 1.47 8.22
CA ASN A 234 -13.22 0.08 8.44
C ASN A 234 -12.06 -0.34 7.52
N MET A 235 -12.13 0.05 6.23
CA MET A 235 -11.02 -0.12 5.28
C MET A 235 -9.74 0.55 5.78
N VAL A 236 -9.81 1.80 6.23
CA VAL A 236 -8.65 2.52 6.81
C VAL A 236 -8.07 1.73 7.98
N HIS A 237 -8.91 1.25 8.90
CA HIS A 237 -8.45 0.43 10.03
C HIS A 237 -7.72 -0.83 9.57
N LYS A 238 -8.29 -1.59 8.62
CA LYS A 238 -7.67 -2.78 8.04
C LYS A 238 -6.31 -2.46 7.41
N ILE A 239 -6.20 -1.34 6.67
CA ILE A 239 -4.93 -0.90 6.07
C ILE A 239 -3.88 -0.60 7.13
N ARG A 240 -4.24 0.13 8.19
CA ARG A 240 -3.30 0.43 9.30
C ARG A 240 -2.86 -0.84 10.04
N LEU A 241 -3.75 -1.84 10.14
CA LEU A 241 -3.41 -3.17 10.66
C LEU A 241 -2.43 -3.91 9.72
N ALA A 242 -2.70 -3.91 8.40
CA ALA A 242 -1.80 -4.50 7.42
C ALA A 242 -0.40 -3.88 7.47
N GLU A 243 -0.28 -2.56 7.59
CA GLU A 243 1.00 -1.87 7.74
C GLU A 243 1.81 -2.38 8.96
N LYS A 244 1.13 -2.64 10.08
CA LYS A 244 1.75 -3.23 11.28
C LYS A 244 2.19 -4.67 11.02
N MET A 245 1.30 -5.50 10.44
CA MET A 245 1.56 -6.91 10.15
C MET A 245 2.71 -7.10 9.14
N MET A 246 2.85 -6.20 8.17
CA MET A 246 3.96 -6.23 7.22
C MET A 246 5.33 -6.01 7.88
N GLY A 247 5.39 -5.60 9.14
CA GLY A 247 6.59 -5.50 9.95
C GLY A 247 7.74 -4.73 9.30
N SER A 248 8.96 -5.05 9.65
CA SER A 248 10.19 -4.51 9.05
C SER A 248 10.91 -5.58 8.23
N LYS A 249 11.79 -5.15 7.33
CA LYS A 249 12.73 -6.05 6.60
C LYS A 249 13.96 -6.41 7.43
N ASN A 250 13.95 -6.08 8.72
CA ASN A 250 15.06 -6.41 9.61
C ASN A 250 15.04 -7.91 9.92
N LEU A 251 16.12 -8.60 9.62
CA LEU A 251 16.28 -10.04 9.87
C LEU A 251 16.76 -10.35 11.29
N LYS A 252 17.03 -9.33 12.12
CA LYS A 252 17.41 -9.54 13.52
C LYS A 252 16.20 -10.05 14.30
N LEU A 253 16.42 -11.04 15.16
CA LEU A 253 15.39 -11.53 16.06
C LEU A 253 15.00 -10.44 17.06
N GLU A 254 13.72 -10.37 17.35
CA GLU A 254 13.18 -9.46 18.37
C GLU A 254 13.62 -9.90 19.78
N LYS A 255 13.68 -8.94 20.71
CA LYS A 255 14.14 -9.17 22.09
C LYS A 255 13.33 -10.25 22.82
N ASN A 256 12.03 -10.30 22.63
CA ASN A 256 11.14 -11.32 23.18
C ASN A 256 11.45 -12.71 22.63
N ILE A 257 11.71 -12.81 21.31
CA ILE A 257 12.09 -14.08 20.67
C ILE A 257 13.47 -14.54 21.15
N LEU A 258 14.42 -13.61 21.35
CA LEU A 258 15.71 -13.95 21.93
C LEU A 258 15.60 -14.56 23.34
N LYS A 259 14.66 -14.07 24.16
CA LYS A 259 14.41 -14.67 25.49
C LYS A 259 13.89 -16.10 25.37
N ILE A 260 12.90 -16.31 24.51
CA ILE A 260 12.28 -17.64 24.30
C ILE A 260 13.24 -18.61 23.59
N ARG A 261 14.11 -18.10 22.71
CA ARG A 261 15.06 -18.90 21.94
C ARG A 261 15.87 -19.84 22.82
N ASN A 262 16.34 -19.37 23.99
CA ASN A 262 17.18 -20.14 24.91
C ASN A 262 16.44 -21.33 25.55
N THR A 263 15.12 -21.31 25.56
CA THR A 263 14.29 -22.41 26.07
C THR A 263 13.75 -23.33 24.97
N LEU A 264 13.76 -22.87 23.72
CA LEU A 264 13.17 -23.60 22.59
C LEU A 264 14.19 -24.28 21.69
N LYS A 265 15.43 -23.80 21.63
CA LYS A 265 16.44 -24.37 20.74
C LYS A 265 16.85 -25.79 21.17
N ARG A 266 17.24 -26.61 20.23
CA ARG A 266 17.82 -27.94 20.48
C ARG A 266 19.31 -27.78 20.81
N ILE A 267 19.78 -28.67 21.66
CA ILE A 267 21.17 -28.75 22.11
C ILE A 267 21.61 -30.20 22.16
N ILE A 268 22.92 -30.44 22.22
CA ILE A 268 23.48 -31.77 22.42
C ILE A 268 23.46 -32.05 23.90
N VAL A 269 22.96 -33.24 24.29
CA VAL A 269 22.89 -33.73 25.66
C VAL A 269 23.41 -35.15 25.74
N ALA A 270 23.80 -35.61 26.92
CA ALA A 270 24.10 -36.99 27.18
C ALA A 270 22.82 -37.84 27.10
N LYS A 271 22.82 -38.93 26.32
CA LYS A 271 21.69 -39.89 26.17
C LYS A 271 21.59 -40.84 27.37
N LYS A 272 22.74 -41.10 28.01
CA LYS A 272 22.94 -41.91 29.22
C LYS A 272 24.04 -41.28 30.07
N ASP A 273 24.30 -41.80 31.26
CA ASP A 273 25.47 -41.39 32.03
C ASP A 273 26.75 -41.73 31.26
N ILE A 274 27.67 -40.79 31.16
CA ILE A 274 28.94 -40.92 30.45
C ILE A 274 30.06 -40.65 31.46
N LYS A 275 31.02 -41.57 31.61
CA LYS A 275 32.14 -41.44 32.55
C LYS A 275 33.28 -40.59 31.97
N LYS A 276 34.08 -40.02 32.85
CA LYS A 276 35.36 -39.40 32.46
C LYS A 276 36.21 -40.41 31.71
N GLY A 277 36.82 -40.02 30.59
CA GLY A 277 37.61 -40.87 29.72
C GLY A 277 36.85 -41.52 28.58
N ASP A 278 35.52 -41.68 28.70
CA ASP A 278 34.72 -42.31 27.65
C ASP A 278 34.74 -41.42 26.36
N LYS A 279 34.72 -42.08 25.21
CA LYS A 279 34.56 -41.39 23.90
C LYS A 279 33.10 -41.02 23.65
N LEU A 280 32.90 -39.81 23.16
CA LEU A 280 31.59 -39.37 22.69
C LEU A 280 31.22 -40.09 21.39
N SER A 281 29.99 -40.61 21.31
CA SER A 281 29.50 -41.38 20.17
C SER A 281 28.01 -41.10 19.94
N GLU A 282 27.47 -41.55 18.81
CA GLU A 282 26.02 -41.50 18.50
C GLU A 282 25.17 -42.29 19.51
N GLU A 283 25.78 -43.32 20.17
CA GLU A 283 25.11 -44.14 21.16
C GLU A 283 24.91 -43.44 22.51
N ASN A 284 25.81 -42.47 22.86
CA ASN A 284 25.78 -41.80 24.16
C ASN A 284 25.40 -40.32 24.07
N LEU A 285 25.22 -39.76 22.85
CA LEU A 285 24.74 -38.41 22.61
C LEU A 285 23.31 -38.39 22.09
N SER A 286 22.61 -37.31 22.35
CA SER A 286 21.27 -37.05 21.82
C SER A 286 21.06 -35.55 21.60
N ILE A 287 20.11 -35.21 20.73
CA ILE A 287 19.69 -33.85 20.49
C ILE A 287 18.34 -33.65 21.12
N LYS A 288 18.28 -32.83 22.17
CA LYS A 288 17.06 -32.54 22.91
C LYS A 288 16.83 -31.05 23.09
N ARG A 289 15.58 -30.68 23.38
CA ARG A 289 15.27 -29.38 23.92
C ARG A 289 15.70 -29.33 25.37
N GLY A 290 16.51 -28.34 25.76
CA GLY A 290 17.05 -28.25 27.12
C GLY A 290 16.77 -26.89 27.79
N PHE A 291 17.04 -26.87 29.08
CA PHE A 291 17.05 -25.64 29.88
C PHE A 291 18.46 -25.03 29.91
N ASN A 292 18.54 -23.69 30.09
CA ASN A 292 19.79 -22.97 30.27
C ASN A 292 20.86 -23.26 29.20
N THR A 293 20.48 -23.03 27.95
CA THR A 293 21.25 -23.43 26.76
C THR A 293 22.40 -22.48 26.41
N LYS A 294 22.73 -21.48 27.26
CA LYS A 294 23.69 -20.40 26.95
C LYS A 294 25.05 -20.91 26.50
N ASN A 295 25.58 -21.95 27.20
CA ASN A 295 26.89 -22.55 26.93
C ASN A 295 26.79 -23.92 26.28
N SER A 296 25.61 -24.37 25.90
CA SER A 296 25.37 -25.71 25.33
C SER A 296 25.74 -25.74 23.86
N LEU A 297 26.28 -26.88 23.41
CA LEU A 297 26.62 -27.07 21.99
C LEU A 297 25.38 -27.19 21.11
N PRO A 298 25.34 -26.49 19.99
CA PRO A 298 24.28 -26.65 19.02
C PRO A 298 24.39 -27.95 18.26
N PRO A 299 23.27 -28.51 17.76
CA PRO A 299 23.25 -29.82 17.04
C PRO A 299 24.28 -29.91 15.90
N VAL A 300 24.54 -28.82 15.19
CA VAL A 300 25.54 -28.78 14.09
C VAL A 300 26.95 -29.20 14.53
N MET A 301 27.24 -29.18 15.82
CA MET A 301 28.56 -29.58 16.36
C MET A 301 28.68 -31.09 16.64
N ILE A 302 27.60 -31.88 16.50
CA ILE A 302 27.60 -33.30 16.94
C ILE A 302 28.72 -34.12 16.27
N ASN A 303 28.85 -34.02 14.96
CA ASN A 303 29.87 -34.74 14.21
C ASN A 303 31.31 -34.27 14.52
N LYS A 304 31.47 -33.06 15.07
CA LYS A 304 32.77 -32.51 15.46
C LYS A 304 33.26 -32.97 16.83
N ILE A 305 32.33 -33.48 17.63
CA ILE A 305 32.65 -33.93 19.00
C ILE A 305 32.63 -35.47 19.15
N ILE A 306 32.03 -36.19 18.22
CA ILE A 306 32.11 -37.67 18.16
C ILE A 306 33.58 -38.06 18.09
N GLY A 307 33.97 -39.08 18.88
CA GLY A 307 35.34 -39.56 19.00
C GLY A 307 36.22 -38.83 20.01
N LYS A 308 35.78 -37.69 20.54
CA LYS A 308 36.51 -36.95 21.59
C LYS A 308 36.31 -37.61 22.95
N ASN A 309 37.36 -37.61 23.77
CA ASN A 309 37.29 -38.14 25.14
C ASN A 309 36.73 -37.12 26.13
N LEU A 310 35.86 -37.58 27.01
CA LEU A 310 35.30 -36.74 28.06
C LEU A 310 36.33 -36.48 29.18
N LEU A 311 36.46 -35.19 29.56
CA LEU A 311 37.37 -34.77 30.64
C LEU A 311 36.75 -34.94 32.03
N ARG A 312 35.41 -35.03 32.12
CA ARG A 312 34.65 -35.22 33.37
C ARG A 312 33.35 -35.94 33.08
N SER A 313 32.86 -36.69 34.07
CA SER A 313 31.62 -37.45 33.92
C SER A 313 30.42 -36.48 33.72
N VAL A 314 29.46 -36.93 32.90
CA VAL A 314 28.23 -36.18 32.57
C VAL A 314 27.05 -37.10 32.78
N LYS A 315 26.05 -36.61 33.52
CA LYS A 315 24.79 -37.34 33.77
C LYS A 315 23.87 -37.30 32.57
N LYS A 316 23.04 -38.35 32.44
CA LYS A 316 21.97 -38.39 31.44
C LYS A 316 21.17 -37.08 31.44
N ASP A 317 20.81 -36.62 30.23
CA ASP A 317 20.05 -35.38 29.96
C ASP A 317 20.79 -34.05 30.32
N SER A 318 22.03 -34.13 30.78
CA SER A 318 22.87 -32.96 30.99
C SER A 318 23.41 -32.42 29.65
N ASN A 319 23.57 -31.10 29.58
CA ASN A 319 24.07 -30.38 28.40
C ASN A 319 25.54 -30.74 28.14
N ILE A 320 25.90 -31.02 26.91
CA ILE A 320 27.29 -31.10 26.48
C ILE A 320 27.78 -29.67 26.12
N THR A 321 28.94 -29.30 26.66
CA THR A 321 29.56 -27.99 26.47
C THR A 321 31.03 -28.16 26.04
N ASN A 322 31.65 -27.09 25.53
CA ASN A 322 33.07 -27.12 25.15
C ASN A 322 34.03 -27.55 26.30
N ASN A 323 33.63 -27.36 27.55
CA ASN A 323 34.46 -27.68 28.72
C ASN A 323 34.40 -29.17 29.09
N HIS A 324 33.65 -29.99 28.37
CA HIS A 324 33.54 -31.43 28.65
C HIS A 324 34.52 -32.28 27.88
N PHE A 325 35.22 -31.75 26.87
CA PHE A 325 36.20 -32.50 26.04
C PHE A 325 37.30 -31.54 25.54
N LYS A 326 38.42 -32.13 25.07
CA LYS A 326 39.49 -31.40 24.36
C LYS A 326 39.37 -31.55 22.87
#